data_88912f85ced1a65ff68736cf15250f80
#
_entry.id   88912f85ced1a65ff68736cf15250f80
#
_cell.length_a   1.000
_cell.length_b   1.000
_cell.length_c   1.000
_cell.angle_alpha   90.00
_cell.angle_beta   90.00
_cell.angle_gamma   90.00
#
_symmetry.space_group_name_H-M   'P 1'
#
loop_
_entity.id
_entity.type
_entity.pdbx_description
1 polymer ?
#
loop_
_entity_poly.entity_id
_entity_poly.type
_entity_poly.pdbx_seq_one_letter_code
_entity_poly.pdbx_strand_id
1 'polypeptide(L)'
;MRDKLKNYRAICAELEDVAAELDSLGVTDTVQSAATPPYSKHSVPVSGLPPTDEVRALLARQAALRAVKCEVDRFTSQVPYYLVKKAIRLYYIVPIDEGKDRSDVNAWNHKPSWEDVTDIIGNGENAEALKKRVYRYLKDSEK
;
A
#
# COMPACT_ATOMS: atom_id res chain seq x y z
N MET A 1 6.78 -8.77 -12.60
CA MET A 1 6.91 -8.51 -11.14
C MET A 1 7.83 -7.33 -10.81
N ARG A 2 8.98 -7.22 -11.44
CA ARG A 2 9.97 -6.14 -11.16
C ARG A 2 9.40 -4.73 -11.26
N ASP A 3 8.57 -4.43 -12.27
CA ASP A 3 7.99 -3.08 -12.41
C ASP A 3 6.91 -2.79 -11.37
N LYS A 4 6.16 -3.80 -10.94
CA LYS A 4 5.22 -3.67 -9.83
C LYS A 4 5.95 -3.37 -8.50
N LEU A 5 7.09 -4.02 -8.26
CA LEU A 5 7.95 -3.72 -7.10
C LEU A 5 8.50 -2.30 -7.13
N LYS A 6 8.95 -1.80 -8.29
CA LYS A 6 9.46 -0.42 -8.42
C LYS A 6 8.38 0.62 -8.10
N ASN A 7 7.14 0.34 -8.46
CA ASN A 7 6.01 1.24 -8.28
C ASN A 7 5.28 1.01 -6.95
N TYR A 8 5.71 0.05 -6.12
CA TYR A 8 4.97 -0.34 -4.93
C TYR A 8 4.72 0.82 -3.95
N ARG A 9 5.73 1.66 -3.72
CA ARG A 9 5.59 2.82 -2.83
C ARG A 9 4.62 3.86 -3.41
N ALA A 10 4.69 4.12 -4.71
CA ALA A 10 3.75 5.00 -5.39
C ALA A 10 2.32 4.46 -5.31
N ILE A 11 2.13 3.15 -5.45
CA ILE A 11 0.84 2.48 -5.30
C ILE A 11 0.30 2.64 -3.86
N CYS A 12 1.16 2.53 -2.85
CA CYS A 12 0.75 2.73 -1.46
C CYS A 12 0.34 4.19 -1.19
N ALA A 13 1.11 5.16 -1.67
CA ALA A 13 0.77 6.58 -1.55
C ALA A 13 -0.54 6.90 -2.26
N GLU A 14 -0.73 6.41 -3.49
CA GLU A 14 -1.97 6.60 -4.24
C GLU A 14 -3.19 5.95 -3.55
N LEU A 15 -3.01 4.82 -2.88
CA LEU A 15 -4.06 4.19 -2.07
C LEU A 15 -4.48 5.07 -0.88
N GLU A 16 -3.53 5.74 -0.23
CA GLU A 16 -3.79 6.68 0.86
C GLU A 16 -4.53 7.92 0.35
N ASP A 17 -4.11 8.46 -0.80
CA ASP A 17 -4.78 9.60 -1.44
C ASP A 17 -6.23 9.28 -1.82
N VAL A 18 -6.46 8.14 -2.48
CA VAL A 18 -7.81 7.69 -2.86
C VAL A 18 -8.68 7.42 -1.63
N ALA A 19 -8.11 6.89 -0.54
CA ALA A 19 -8.84 6.69 0.70
C ALA A 19 -9.25 8.02 1.34
N ALA A 20 -8.34 9.01 1.38
CA ALA A 20 -8.62 10.34 1.88
C ALA A 20 -9.69 11.06 1.04
N GLU A 21 -9.65 10.91 -0.28
CA GLU A 21 -10.65 11.47 -1.17
C GLU A 21 -12.04 10.84 -0.95
N LEU A 22 -12.12 9.51 -0.81
CA LEU A 22 -13.34 8.81 -0.46
C LEU A 22 -13.90 9.24 0.91
N ASP A 23 -13.03 9.42 1.90
CA ASP A 23 -13.44 9.90 3.23
C ASP A 23 -14.01 11.33 3.15
N SER A 24 -13.45 12.18 2.30
CA SER A 24 -13.95 13.54 2.08
C SER A 24 -15.33 13.59 1.40
N LEU A 25 -15.66 12.57 0.61
CA LEU A 25 -16.95 12.43 -0.08
C LEU A 25 -18.00 11.72 0.77
N GLY A 26 -17.63 11.22 1.95
CA GLY A 26 -18.56 10.60 2.90
C GLY A 26 -19.66 11.55 3.35
N VAL A 27 -20.90 11.09 3.32
CA VAL A 27 -22.08 11.85 3.78
C VAL A 27 -22.65 11.21 5.01
N THR A 28 -23.07 12.05 5.96
CA THR A 28 -23.86 11.62 7.11
C THR A 28 -25.26 12.17 6.94
N ASP A 29 -26.23 11.30 6.88
CA ASP A 29 -27.66 11.67 6.82
C ASP A 29 -28.40 11.13 8.04
N THR A 30 -29.55 11.69 8.33
CA THR A 30 -30.37 11.30 9.46
C THR A 30 -31.69 10.72 8.95
N VAL A 31 -31.88 9.44 9.16
CA VAL A 31 -33.10 8.74 8.81
C VAL A 31 -34.01 8.66 10.03
N GLN A 32 -35.25 9.08 9.87
CA GLN A 32 -36.26 8.87 10.91
C GLN A 32 -36.77 7.43 10.84
N SER A 33 -36.70 6.73 11.97
CA SER A 33 -37.31 5.43 12.06
C SER A 33 -38.83 5.56 11.93
N ALA A 34 -39.43 4.74 11.05
CA ALA A 34 -40.87 4.69 10.92
C ALA A 34 -41.52 4.32 12.23
N ALA A 35 -42.38 5.21 12.72
CA ALA A 35 -43.14 4.90 13.89
C ALA A 35 -44.43 4.17 13.55
N THR A 36 -44.46 2.89 13.82
CA THR A 36 -45.73 2.20 14.04
C THR A 36 -46.08 2.36 15.52
N PRO A 37 -47.30 2.82 15.89
CA PRO A 37 -47.67 2.89 17.31
C PRO A 37 -47.48 1.52 17.96
N PRO A 38 -46.91 1.43 19.16
CA PRO A 38 -46.66 2.46 20.16
C PRO A 38 -45.23 3.06 20.18
N TYR A 39 -44.47 2.98 19.11
CA TYR A 39 -43.06 3.35 19.08
C TYR A 39 -42.87 4.86 18.85
N SER A 40 -42.00 5.49 19.66
CA SER A 40 -41.58 6.87 19.46
C SER A 40 -40.64 7.02 18.27
N LYS A 41 -40.85 8.03 17.44
CA LYS A 41 -39.92 8.38 16.34
C LYS A 41 -38.58 8.81 16.94
N HIS A 42 -37.50 8.20 16.53
CA HIS A 42 -36.15 8.64 16.84
C HIS A 42 -35.31 8.74 15.58
N SER A 43 -34.39 9.68 15.61
CA SER A 43 -33.46 9.90 14.50
C SER A 43 -32.27 8.95 14.62
N VAL A 44 -31.97 8.23 13.56
CA VAL A 44 -30.79 7.37 13.48
C VAL A 44 -29.83 7.98 12.47
N PRO A 45 -28.61 8.36 12.89
CA PRO A 45 -27.60 8.83 11.96
C PRO A 45 -27.12 7.66 11.10
N VAL A 46 -27.11 7.85 9.78
CA VAL A 46 -26.59 6.90 8.80
C VAL A 46 -25.47 7.58 8.03
N SER A 47 -24.30 6.99 8.04
CA SER A 47 -23.16 7.49 7.28
C SER A 47 -22.82 6.51 6.15
N GLY A 48 -22.44 7.05 5.00
CA GLY A 48 -22.06 6.26 3.83
C GLY A 48 -21.51 7.10 2.70
N LEU A 49 -21.10 6.45 1.62
CA LEU A 49 -20.66 7.11 0.40
C LEU A 49 -21.86 7.33 -0.51
N PRO A 50 -22.00 8.52 -1.15
CA PRO A 50 -23.05 8.77 -2.11
C PRO A 50 -22.84 7.91 -3.37
N PRO A 51 -23.91 7.42 -4.02
CA PRO A 51 -23.82 6.58 -5.22
C PRO A 51 -23.55 7.40 -6.49
N THR A 52 -22.52 8.22 -6.47
CA THR A 52 -22.10 9.04 -7.61
C THR A 52 -21.14 8.30 -8.52
N ASP A 53 -21.02 8.71 -9.77
CA ASP A 53 -20.07 8.12 -10.72
C ASP A 53 -18.62 8.37 -10.29
N GLU A 54 -18.36 9.50 -9.65
CA GLU A 54 -17.07 9.82 -9.06
C GLU A 54 -16.66 8.82 -7.96
N VAL A 55 -17.56 8.54 -7.02
CA VAL A 55 -17.33 7.54 -5.96
C VAL A 55 -17.13 6.15 -6.55
N ARG A 56 -17.90 5.77 -7.58
CA ARG A 56 -17.71 4.48 -8.26
C ARG A 56 -16.35 4.37 -8.93
N ALA A 57 -15.89 5.44 -9.58
CA ALA A 57 -14.58 5.49 -10.22
C ALA A 57 -13.45 5.37 -9.20
N LEU A 58 -13.55 6.08 -8.07
CA LEU A 58 -12.56 6.01 -6.98
C LEU A 58 -12.52 4.61 -6.33
N LEU A 59 -13.67 3.99 -6.09
CA LEU A 59 -13.74 2.63 -5.56
C LEU A 59 -13.14 1.61 -6.52
N ALA A 60 -13.39 1.74 -7.82
CA ALA A 60 -12.80 0.89 -8.84
C ALA A 60 -11.27 1.05 -8.88
N ARG A 61 -10.77 2.29 -8.81
CA ARG A 61 -9.33 2.60 -8.74
C ARG A 61 -8.70 2.01 -7.48
N GLN A 62 -9.34 2.19 -6.33
CA GLN A 62 -8.88 1.61 -5.06
C GLN A 62 -8.79 0.09 -5.14
N ALA A 63 -9.78 -0.58 -5.71
CA ALA A 63 -9.78 -2.02 -5.88
C ALA A 63 -8.65 -2.51 -6.79
N ALA A 64 -8.39 -1.81 -7.90
CA ALA A 64 -7.29 -2.12 -8.81
C ALA A 64 -5.92 -1.97 -8.13
N LEU A 65 -5.70 -0.87 -7.41
CA LEU A 65 -4.45 -0.63 -6.67
C LEU A 65 -4.25 -1.68 -5.55
N ARG A 66 -5.30 -2.03 -4.80
CA ARG A 66 -5.25 -3.08 -3.78
C ARG A 66 -4.90 -4.44 -4.38
N ALA A 67 -5.43 -4.77 -5.56
CA ALA A 67 -5.10 -6.02 -6.23
C ALA A 67 -3.60 -6.11 -6.56
N VAL A 68 -3.01 -5.04 -7.13
CA VAL A 68 -1.58 -4.99 -7.42
C VAL A 68 -0.74 -5.07 -6.13
N LYS A 69 -1.15 -4.34 -5.08
CA LYS A 69 -0.48 -4.40 -3.77
C LYS A 69 -0.48 -5.82 -3.21
N CYS A 70 -1.62 -6.48 -3.18
CA CYS A 70 -1.75 -7.86 -2.70
C CYS A 70 -0.89 -8.85 -3.50
N GLU A 71 -0.78 -8.65 -4.82
CA GLU A 71 0.07 -9.49 -5.66
C GLU A 71 1.55 -9.35 -5.29
N VAL A 72 2.03 -8.11 -5.06
CA VAL A 72 3.40 -7.85 -4.62
C VAL A 72 3.66 -8.42 -3.23
N ASP A 73 2.73 -8.23 -2.29
CA ASP A 73 2.84 -8.73 -0.92
C ASP A 73 2.89 -10.27 -0.91
N ARG A 74 2.05 -10.93 -1.71
CA ARG A 74 2.06 -12.39 -1.88
C ARG A 74 3.38 -12.86 -2.47
N PHE A 75 3.84 -12.25 -3.55
CA PHE A 75 5.13 -12.59 -4.16
C PHE A 75 6.27 -12.46 -3.15
N THR A 76 6.34 -11.35 -2.43
CA THR A 76 7.41 -11.11 -1.45
C THR A 76 7.37 -12.12 -0.29
N SER A 77 6.17 -12.52 0.14
CA SER A 77 6.02 -13.52 1.21
C SER A 77 6.50 -14.91 0.79
N GLN A 78 6.38 -15.24 -0.49
CA GLN A 78 6.75 -16.54 -1.06
C GLN A 78 8.24 -16.67 -1.42
N VAL A 79 9.04 -15.59 -1.33
CA VAL A 79 10.48 -15.66 -1.60
C VAL A 79 11.16 -16.61 -0.60
N PRO A 80 11.77 -17.73 -1.06
CA PRO A 80 12.31 -18.75 -0.17
C PRO A 80 13.64 -18.34 0.48
N TYR A 81 14.38 -17.44 -0.15
CA TYR A 81 15.71 -17.03 0.31
C TYR A 81 15.61 -15.84 1.24
N TYR A 82 15.93 -16.02 2.53
CA TYR A 82 15.81 -14.98 3.55
C TYR A 82 16.51 -13.67 3.18
N LEU A 83 17.76 -13.73 2.73
CA LEU A 83 18.53 -12.53 2.34
C LEU A 83 17.90 -11.78 1.18
N VAL A 84 17.46 -12.51 0.15
CA VAL A 84 16.79 -11.92 -1.03
C VAL A 84 15.46 -11.31 -0.62
N LYS A 85 14.67 -11.99 0.20
CA LYS A 85 13.42 -11.50 0.76
C LYS A 85 13.61 -10.22 1.55
N LYS A 86 14.59 -10.22 2.48
CA LYS A 86 14.91 -9.03 3.30
C LYS A 86 15.39 -7.88 2.44
N ALA A 87 16.24 -8.13 1.44
CA ALA A 87 16.73 -7.13 0.52
C ALA A 87 15.61 -6.53 -0.36
N ILE A 88 14.70 -7.36 -0.89
CA ILE A 88 13.53 -6.88 -1.66
C ILE A 88 12.67 -5.99 -0.79
N ARG A 89 12.38 -6.39 0.45
CA ARG A 89 11.56 -5.60 1.36
C ARG A 89 12.20 -4.26 1.68
N LEU A 90 13.47 -4.21 2.03
CA LEU A 90 14.17 -2.98 2.36
C LEU A 90 14.28 -2.05 1.16
N TYR A 91 14.61 -2.59 -0.02
CA TYR A 91 14.85 -1.77 -1.21
C TYR A 91 13.57 -1.24 -1.87
N TYR A 92 12.48 -2.05 -1.93
CA TYR A 92 11.28 -1.71 -2.67
C TYR A 92 10.07 -1.38 -1.80
N ILE A 93 9.95 -1.93 -0.60
CA ILE A 93 8.72 -1.91 0.19
C ILE A 93 8.84 -0.98 1.41
N VAL A 94 9.84 -1.18 2.25
CA VAL A 94 9.99 -0.45 3.51
C VAL A 94 10.82 0.81 3.31
N PRO A 95 10.37 1.99 3.76
CA PRO A 95 11.24 3.15 3.86
C PRO A 95 12.34 2.88 4.90
N ILE A 96 13.58 3.32 4.64
CA ILE A 96 14.71 3.10 5.54
C ILE A 96 14.58 3.94 6.81
N ASP A 97 13.94 5.09 6.73
CA ASP A 97 13.74 6.00 7.85
C ASP A 97 12.47 5.60 8.65
N GLU A 98 12.59 4.60 9.53
CA GLU A 98 11.51 4.23 10.47
C GLU A 98 11.22 5.34 11.51
N GLY A 99 12.00 6.43 11.53
CA GLY A 99 11.86 7.53 12.49
C GLY A 99 11.33 8.85 11.93
N LYS A 100 11.10 8.96 10.63
CA LYS A 100 10.52 10.17 10.04
C LYS A 100 9.00 10.06 9.93
N ASP A 101 8.35 11.15 10.31
CA ASP A 101 6.91 11.31 10.30
C ASP A 101 6.33 10.87 8.94
N ARG A 102 5.38 9.94 8.95
CA ARG A 102 4.69 9.44 7.74
C ARG A 102 3.94 10.55 6.96
N SER A 103 3.83 11.74 7.54
CA SER A 103 3.29 12.93 6.90
C SER A 103 4.22 13.56 5.86
N ASP A 104 5.49 13.15 5.80
CA ASP A 104 6.41 13.65 4.79
C ASP A 104 6.23 12.86 3.49
N VAL A 105 5.57 13.47 2.51
CA VAL A 105 5.34 12.94 1.16
C VAL A 105 6.66 12.50 0.48
N ASN A 106 7.78 13.08 0.89
CA ASN A 106 9.10 12.71 0.39
C ASN A 106 9.64 11.39 0.99
N ALA A 107 9.14 10.96 2.16
CA ALA A 107 9.58 9.70 2.78
C ALA A 107 9.25 8.47 1.92
N TRP A 108 8.13 8.48 1.21
CA TRP A 108 7.73 7.41 0.28
C TRP A 108 8.56 7.38 -1.00
N ASN A 109 9.12 8.52 -1.41
CA ASN A 109 9.94 8.66 -2.62
C ASN A 109 11.43 8.45 -2.36
N HIS A 110 11.87 8.39 -1.10
CA HIS A 110 13.27 8.15 -0.80
C HIS A 110 13.63 6.69 -1.09
N LYS A 111 14.29 6.50 -2.22
CA LYS A 111 14.78 5.19 -2.63
C LYS A 111 16.11 4.91 -1.93
N PRO A 112 16.19 3.85 -1.09
CA PRO A 112 17.42 3.48 -0.44
C PRO A 112 18.49 3.09 -1.47
N SER A 113 19.75 3.31 -1.15
CA SER A 113 20.85 2.75 -1.92
C SER A 113 21.04 1.25 -1.61
N TRP A 114 21.73 0.52 -2.47
CA TRP A 114 22.08 -0.88 -2.17
C TRP A 114 23.10 -0.99 -1.05
N GLU A 115 23.89 0.06 -0.82
CA GLU A 115 24.82 0.17 0.30
C GLU A 115 24.06 0.26 1.62
N ASP A 116 23.05 1.13 1.71
CA ASP A 116 22.18 1.21 2.90
C ASP A 116 21.51 -0.12 3.21
N VAL A 117 21.03 -0.82 2.19
CA VAL A 117 20.40 -2.13 2.36
C VAL A 117 21.37 -3.17 2.91
N THR A 118 22.62 -3.19 2.41
CA THR A 118 23.64 -4.12 2.93
C THR A 118 24.07 -3.80 4.35
N ASP A 119 24.17 -2.53 4.70
CA ASP A 119 24.51 -2.08 6.06
C ASP A 119 23.43 -2.51 7.07
N ILE A 120 22.15 -2.36 6.71
CA ILE A 120 21.02 -2.79 7.55
C ILE A 120 20.98 -4.34 7.68
N ILE A 121 21.33 -5.07 6.61
CA ILE A 121 21.35 -6.54 6.65
C ILE A 121 22.50 -7.03 7.53
N GLY A 122 23.65 -6.36 7.49
CA GLY A 122 24.78 -6.62 8.40
C GLY A 122 25.48 -7.96 8.19
N ASN A 123 25.39 -8.57 6.99
CA ASN A 123 25.99 -9.88 6.71
C ASN A 123 27.39 -9.80 6.07
N GLY A 124 27.97 -8.59 5.93
CA GLY A 124 29.28 -8.39 5.31
C GLY A 124 29.33 -8.64 3.80
N GLU A 125 28.17 -8.83 3.15
CA GLU A 125 28.09 -9.03 1.70
C GLU A 125 28.26 -7.67 0.97
N ASN A 126 28.92 -7.70 -0.20
CA ASN A 126 29.05 -6.49 -1.02
C ASN A 126 27.69 -6.12 -1.64
N ALA A 127 27.38 -4.82 -1.65
CA ALA A 127 26.15 -4.26 -2.23
C ALA A 127 25.90 -4.70 -3.68
N GLU A 128 26.95 -4.74 -4.49
CA GLU A 128 26.89 -5.18 -5.89
C GLU A 128 26.54 -6.67 -6.01
N ALA A 129 27.08 -7.52 -5.12
CA ALA A 129 26.79 -8.95 -5.09
C ALA A 129 25.32 -9.20 -4.70
N LEU A 130 24.84 -8.51 -3.66
CA LEU A 130 23.46 -8.59 -3.21
C LEU A 130 22.48 -8.13 -4.31
N LYS A 131 22.75 -6.99 -4.95
CA LYS A 131 21.99 -6.45 -6.07
C LYS A 131 21.89 -7.45 -7.24
N LYS A 132 23.01 -8.06 -7.65
CA LYS A 132 23.04 -9.07 -8.71
C LYS A 132 22.22 -10.31 -8.33
N ARG A 133 22.27 -10.75 -7.08
CA ARG A 133 21.49 -11.88 -6.57
C ARG A 133 20.00 -11.59 -6.63
N VAL A 134 19.56 -10.42 -6.16
CA VAL A 134 18.15 -10.00 -6.21
C VAL A 134 17.68 -9.90 -7.66
N TYR A 135 18.44 -9.26 -8.54
CA TYR A 135 18.04 -9.12 -9.94
C TYR A 135 17.97 -10.46 -10.69
N ARG A 136 18.87 -11.39 -10.40
CA ARG A 136 18.79 -12.76 -10.93
C ARG A 136 17.52 -13.46 -10.48
N TYR A 137 17.23 -13.40 -9.18
CA TYR A 137 16.01 -13.99 -8.63
C TYR A 137 14.73 -13.40 -9.28
N LEU A 138 14.66 -12.07 -9.40
CA LEU A 138 13.49 -11.43 -10.01
C LEU A 138 13.34 -11.80 -11.50
N LYS A 139 14.45 -11.93 -12.23
CA LYS A 139 14.43 -12.35 -13.63
C LYS A 139 13.99 -13.82 -13.79
N ASP A 140 14.42 -14.69 -12.90
CA ASP A 140 14.05 -16.11 -12.94
C ASP A 140 12.60 -16.34 -12.51
N SER A 141 12.05 -15.49 -11.67
CA SER A 141 10.63 -15.52 -11.25
C SER A 141 9.65 -14.97 -12.28
N GLU A 142 10.13 -14.34 -13.35
CA GLU A 142 9.32 -13.83 -14.47
C GLU A 142 9.18 -14.83 -15.64
N LYS A 143 9.87 -15.97 -15.56
CA LYS A 143 9.72 -17.07 -16.52
C LYS A 143 8.59 -18.02 -16.13
#